data_9e605818fd51e38479a403552c9a6c92
#
_entry.id   9e605818fd51e38479a403552c9a6c92
#
_cell.length_a   1.000
_cell.length_b   1.000
_cell.length_c   1.000
_cell.angle_alpha   90.00
_cell.angle_beta   90.00
_cell.angle_gamma   90.00
#
_symmetry.space_group_name_H-M   'P 1'
#
loop_
_entity.id
_entity.type
_entity.pdbx_description
1 polymer ?
#
loop_
_entity_poly.entity_id
_entity_poly.type
_entity_poly.pdbx_seq_one_letter_code
_entity_poly.pdbx_strand_id
1 'polypeptide(L)'
;MNLEEATALLKGNFGKELLHNARNYAIPLAWGIEESGAWRVLSNGTAFILDCGQGPFLVTAAHVYEEYLKARQEHPALHCELGMLDFRLEERLICTLGETVLDVATFRIEADEIAALKKQICVGPAEWPPRNAAEHDAVFFGGFPGVERRPIAEDMINQGFYVALTPVSSSSPRHFGCAFGRENWIDTLGHGIPAEDYNLGGVSGGPMFLLNESESGVFSWHIIGVVYNATNALGEIVLAHHASSIKADGSLVEPI
;
A
#
# COMPACT_ATOMS: atom_id res chain seq x y z
N MET A 1 -21.10 15.10 -10.80
CA MET A 1 -20.69 15.82 -9.57
C MET A 1 -19.74 16.94 -9.98
N ASN A 2 -19.97 18.19 -9.55
CA ASN A 2 -19.04 19.30 -9.80
C ASN A 2 -17.95 19.36 -8.70
N LEU A 3 -16.93 20.23 -8.86
CA LEU A 3 -15.80 20.34 -7.94
C LEU A 3 -16.22 20.73 -6.52
N GLU A 4 -17.21 21.60 -6.37
CA GLU A 4 -17.70 22.05 -5.08
C GLU A 4 -18.43 20.91 -4.33
N GLU A 5 -19.28 20.18 -5.03
CA GLU A 5 -19.96 18.99 -4.51
C GLU A 5 -18.96 17.89 -4.11
N ALA A 6 -17.94 17.62 -4.96
CA ALA A 6 -16.88 16.66 -4.66
C ALA A 6 -16.08 17.08 -3.42
N THR A 7 -15.72 18.36 -3.32
CA THR A 7 -15.00 18.91 -2.16
C THR A 7 -15.83 18.79 -0.89
N ALA A 8 -17.13 19.09 -0.93
CA ALA A 8 -18.02 18.94 0.22
C ALA A 8 -18.16 17.48 0.67
N LEU A 9 -18.27 16.55 -0.30
CA LEU A 9 -18.33 15.11 -0.04
C LEU A 9 -17.05 14.61 0.66
N LEU A 10 -15.88 15.03 0.17
CA LEU A 10 -14.58 14.62 0.73
C LEU A 10 -14.32 15.23 2.10
N LYS A 11 -14.77 16.44 2.37
CA LYS A 11 -14.70 17.07 3.71
C LYS A 11 -15.71 16.47 4.70
N GLY A 12 -16.72 15.78 4.21
CA GLY A 12 -17.77 15.14 4.99
C GLY A 12 -17.36 13.78 5.59
N ASN A 13 -18.35 13.10 6.19
CA ASN A 13 -18.13 11.77 6.77
C ASN A 13 -17.74 10.72 5.73
N PHE A 14 -18.24 10.83 4.49
CA PHE A 14 -17.88 9.90 3.43
C PHE A 14 -16.37 9.87 3.18
N GLY A 15 -15.73 11.03 2.99
CA GLY A 15 -14.29 11.11 2.76
C GLY A 15 -13.50 10.53 3.94
N LYS A 16 -13.90 10.83 5.17
CA LYS A 16 -13.27 10.29 6.39
C LYS A 16 -13.37 8.77 6.45
N GLU A 17 -14.54 8.21 6.20
CA GLU A 17 -14.75 6.76 6.21
C GLU A 17 -13.97 6.06 5.10
N LEU A 18 -13.94 6.65 3.89
CA LEU A 18 -13.15 6.11 2.78
C LEU A 18 -11.65 6.03 3.13
N LEU A 19 -11.11 7.11 3.69
CA LEU A 19 -9.71 7.15 4.08
C LEU A 19 -9.40 6.24 5.28
N HIS A 20 -10.31 6.13 6.25
CA HIS A 20 -10.19 5.17 7.35
C HIS A 20 -10.21 3.72 6.83
N ASN A 21 -11.04 3.41 5.83
CA ASN A 21 -11.08 2.08 5.24
C ASN A 21 -9.74 1.67 4.62
N ALA A 22 -9.00 2.57 3.98
CA ALA A 22 -7.67 2.25 3.44
C ALA A 22 -6.75 1.65 4.52
N ARG A 23 -6.81 2.17 5.76
CA ARG A 23 -6.02 1.67 6.90
C ARG A 23 -6.40 0.24 7.31
N ASN A 24 -7.63 -0.17 7.10
CA ASN A 24 -8.09 -1.50 7.48
C ASN A 24 -7.49 -2.59 6.58
N TYR A 25 -7.07 -2.25 5.36
CA TYR A 25 -6.44 -3.17 4.42
C TYR A 25 -4.92 -3.17 4.51
N ALA A 26 -4.30 -2.02 4.74
CA ALA A 26 -2.85 -1.90 4.77
C ALA A 26 -2.26 -2.45 6.08
N ILE A 27 -1.12 -3.12 5.98
CA ILE A 27 -0.38 -3.75 7.07
C ILE A 27 1.03 -3.17 7.07
N PRO A 28 1.55 -2.66 8.21
CA PRO A 28 2.94 -2.26 8.28
C PRO A 28 3.84 -3.51 8.21
N LEU A 29 4.88 -3.40 7.39
CA LEU A 29 5.95 -4.38 7.27
C LEU A 29 7.24 -3.69 7.66
N ALA A 30 7.88 -4.13 8.74
CA ALA A 30 9.09 -3.50 9.26
C ALA A 30 10.12 -4.54 9.66
N TRP A 31 11.40 -4.19 9.52
CA TRP A 31 12.48 -5.05 9.98
C TRP A 31 13.56 -4.25 10.68
N GLY A 32 14.21 -4.91 11.64
CA GLY A 32 15.19 -4.28 12.49
C GLY A 32 15.98 -5.26 13.30
N ILE A 33 16.80 -4.73 14.20
CA ILE A 33 17.64 -5.48 15.10
C ILE A 33 17.40 -5.05 16.55
N GLU A 34 17.64 -5.96 17.49
CA GLU A 34 17.75 -5.58 18.87
C GLU A 34 19.13 -4.96 19.12
N GLU A 35 19.17 -3.72 19.60
CA GLU A 35 20.39 -3.00 19.93
C GLU A 35 20.28 -2.41 21.34
N SER A 36 21.16 -2.87 22.24
CA SER A 36 21.17 -2.44 23.65
C SER A 36 19.85 -2.62 24.40
N GLY A 37 19.10 -3.69 24.08
CA GLY A 37 17.79 -4.00 24.68
C GLY A 37 16.61 -3.21 24.12
N ALA A 38 16.82 -2.47 23.04
CA ALA A 38 15.78 -1.74 22.34
C ALA A 38 15.63 -2.21 20.89
N TRP A 39 14.42 -2.19 20.39
CA TRP A 39 14.13 -2.48 18.97
C TRP A 39 14.51 -1.29 18.08
N ARG A 40 15.47 -1.49 17.18
CA ARG A 40 15.87 -0.51 16.18
C ARG A 40 15.39 -0.94 14.81
N VAL A 41 14.39 -0.23 14.27
CA VAL A 41 13.91 -0.43 12.90
C VAL A 41 14.96 0.09 11.91
N LEU A 42 15.41 -0.77 11.01
CA LEU A 42 16.33 -0.42 9.92
C LEU A 42 15.57 0.14 8.71
N SER A 43 14.48 -0.53 8.31
CA SER A 43 13.63 -0.07 7.21
C SER A 43 12.20 -0.62 7.36
N ASN A 44 11.29 -0.13 6.52
CA ASN A 44 9.91 -0.59 6.48
C ASN A 44 9.30 -0.44 5.08
N GLY A 45 8.21 -1.16 4.88
CA GLY A 45 7.30 -1.04 3.75
C GLY A 45 5.85 -1.20 4.21
N THR A 46 4.99 -1.32 3.25
CA THR A 46 3.58 -1.63 3.44
C THR A 46 3.24 -2.94 2.74
N ALA A 47 2.33 -3.71 3.29
CA ALA A 47 1.79 -4.90 2.69
C ALA A 47 0.26 -4.92 2.81
N PHE A 48 -0.40 -5.83 2.11
CA PHE A 48 -1.83 -6.10 2.25
C PHE A 48 -2.13 -7.56 1.87
N ILE A 49 -3.28 -8.05 2.31
CA ILE A 49 -3.75 -9.40 1.98
C ILE A 49 -4.72 -9.28 0.81
N LEU A 50 -4.51 -10.07 -0.24
CA LEU A 50 -5.35 -10.14 -1.43
C LEU A 50 -5.92 -11.54 -1.60
N ASP A 51 -7.23 -11.65 -1.86
CA ASP A 51 -7.89 -12.87 -2.28
C ASP A 51 -8.61 -12.65 -3.62
N CYS A 52 -8.21 -13.39 -4.63
CA CYS A 52 -8.76 -13.36 -5.97
C CYS A 52 -9.57 -14.62 -6.31
N GLY A 53 -10.03 -15.35 -5.28
CA GLY A 53 -10.87 -16.54 -5.42
C GLY A 53 -10.13 -17.89 -5.39
N GLN A 54 -8.80 -17.89 -5.20
CA GLN A 54 -8.00 -19.11 -5.00
C GLN A 54 -7.33 -19.17 -3.62
N GLY A 55 -7.79 -18.33 -2.70
CA GLY A 55 -7.26 -18.19 -1.36
C GLY A 55 -6.38 -16.96 -1.19
N PRO A 56 -6.27 -16.48 0.06
CA PRO A 56 -5.56 -15.25 0.36
C PRO A 56 -4.04 -15.43 0.30
N PHE A 57 -3.35 -14.36 -0.12
CA PHE A 57 -1.90 -14.23 -0.09
C PHE A 57 -1.51 -12.78 0.26
N LEU A 58 -0.30 -12.61 0.78
CA LEU A 58 0.24 -11.29 1.09
C LEU A 58 0.88 -10.68 -0.16
N VAL A 59 0.75 -9.36 -0.32
CA VAL A 59 1.33 -8.58 -1.41
C VAL A 59 2.13 -7.41 -0.84
N THR A 60 3.30 -7.15 -1.42
CA THR A 60 4.09 -5.94 -1.19
C THR A 60 4.89 -5.58 -2.46
N ALA A 61 5.69 -4.51 -2.44
CA ALA A 61 6.60 -4.19 -3.54
C ALA A 61 7.84 -5.12 -3.54
N ALA A 62 8.37 -5.43 -4.72
CA ALA A 62 9.54 -6.32 -4.84
C ALA A 62 10.79 -5.70 -4.20
N HIS A 63 11.04 -4.39 -4.40
CA HIS A 63 12.18 -3.71 -3.77
C HIS A 63 12.12 -3.75 -2.25
N VAL A 64 10.93 -3.71 -1.63
CA VAL A 64 10.75 -3.88 -0.17
C VAL A 64 11.27 -5.25 0.28
N TYR A 65 10.95 -6.30 -0.49
CA TYR A 65 11.46 -7.64 -0.23
C TYR A 65 12.98 -7.74 -0.47
N GLU A 66 13.49 -7.13 -1.52
CA GLU A 66 14.92 -7.13 -1.86
C GLU A 66 15.75 -6.39 -0.80
N GLU A 67 15.26 -5.23 -0.31
CA GLU A 67 15.86 -4.51 0.81
C GLU A 67 15.87 -5.35 2.10
N TYR A 68 14.77 -6.04 2.39
CA TYR A 68 14.71 -6.96 3.52
C TYR A 68 15.77 -8.08 3.38
N LEU A 69 15.89 -8.71 2.22
CA LEU A 69 16.88 -9.77 1.99
C LEU A 69 18.31 -9.28 2.16
N LYS A 70 18.60 -8.07 1.67
CA LYS A 70 19.90 -7.43 1.86
C LYS A 70 20.18 -7.18 3.35
N ALA A 71 19.24 -6.60 4.08
CA ALA A 71 19.36 -6.38 5.52
C ALA A 71 19.54 -7.69 6.30
N ARG A 72 18.85 -8.78 5.88
CA ARG A 72 18.97 -10.10 6.46
C ARG A 72 20.37 -10.72 6.27
N GLN A 73 21.00 -10.48 5.13
CA GLN A 73 22.39 -10.92 4.87
C GLN A 73 23.39 -10.15 5.74
N GLU A 74 23.19 -8.84 5.92
CA GLU A 74 24.06 -7.98 6.73
C GLU A 74 23.87 -8.23 8.24
N HIS A 75 22.64 -8.60 8.66
CA HIS A 75 22.24 -8.81 10.04
C HIS A 75 21.55 -10.18 10.23
N PRO A 76 22.30 -11.27 10.52
CA PRO A 76 21.69 -12.60 10.68
C PRO A 76 20.63 -12.70 11.79
N ALA A 77 20.70 -11.82 12.80
CA ALA A 77 19.72 -11.71 13.89
C ALA A 77 18.57 -10.73 13.59
N LEU A 78 18.38 -10.35 12.31
CA LEU A 78 17.29 -9.47 11.89
C LEU A 78 15.94 -10.08 12.24
N HIS A 79 15.07 -9.28 12.83
CA HIS A 79 13.65 -9.58 12.99
C HIS A 79 12.85 -8.83 11.95
N CYS A 80 11.78 -9.45 11.44
CA CYS A 80 10.82 -8.83 10.54
C CYS A 80 9.42 -9.00 11.11
N GLU A 81 8.69 -7.90 11.16
CA GLU A 81 7.32 -7.86 11.67
C GLU A 81 6.34 -7.48 10.56
N LEU A 82 5.30 -8.28 10.44
CA LEU A 82 4.09 -7.97 9.66
C LEU A 82 2.99 -7.55 10.66
N GLY A 83 2.73 -6.26 10.78
CA GLY A 83 1.92 -5.75 11.87
C GLY A 83 2.61 -5.95 13.21
N MET A 84 2.17 -6.96 13.98
CA MET A 84 2.76 -7.38 15.25
C MET A 84 3.18 -8.87 15.24
N LEU A 85 3.20 -9.47 14.06
CA LEU A 85 3.59 -10.88 13.89
C LEU A 85 5.05 -10.97 13.44
N ASP A 86 5.82 -11.85 14.06
CA ASP A 86 7.12 -12.25 13.52
C ASP A 86 6.89 -12.97 12.19
N PHE A 87 7.48 -12.45 11.11
CA PHE A 87 7.19 -12.91 9.76
C PHE A 87 8.46 -12.99 8.91
N ARG A 88 8.74 -14.18 8.40
CA ARG A 88 9.92 -14.45 7.59
C ARG A 88 9.55 -14.48 6.12
N LEU A 89 9.75 -13.36 5.43
CA LEU A 89 9.40 -13.21 4.02
C LEU A 89 10.08 -14.23 3.11
N GLU A 90 11.36 -14.56 3.37
CA GLU A 90 12.15 -15.51 2.56
C GLU A 90 11.60 -16.94 2.56
N GLU A 91 10.89 -17.32 3.64
CA GLU A 91 10.30 -18.67 3.77
C GLU A 91 8.90 -18.76 3.11
N ARG A 92 8.32 -17.62 2.74
CA ARG A 92 6.91 -17.49 2.34
C ARG A 92 6.72 -17.07 0.89
N LEU A 93 7.78 -16.74 0.16
CA LEU A 93 7.69 -16.23 -1.21
C LEU A 93 6.90 -17.19 -2.10
N ILE A 94 5.88 -16.64 -2.80
CA ILE A 94 5.18 -17.30 -3.90
C ILE A 94 5.86 -16.92 -5.22
N CYS A 95 5.93 -15.59 -5.49
CA CYS A 95 6.46 -15.10 -6.74
C CYS A 95 7.03 -13.67 -6.60
N THR A 96 8.10 -13.39 -7.33
CA THR A 96 8.57 -12.05 -7.67
C THR A 96 9.24 -12.10 -9.03
N LEU A 97 9.15 -11.04 -9.82
CA LEU A 97 9.89 -10.88 -11.08
C LEU A 97 11.05 -9.88 -10.91
N GLY A 98 11.24 -9.36 -9.68
CA GLY A 98 12.23 -8.34 -9.34
C GLY A 98 11.77 -6.91 -9.71
N GLU A 99 12.32 -5.92 -9.03
CA GLU A 99 11.93 -4.51 -9.15
C GLU A 99 12.06 -3.98 -10.58
N THR A 100 13.03 -4.47 -11.36
CA THR A 100 13.28 -4.01 -12.72
C THR A 100 12.24 -4.48 -13.74
N VAL A 101 11.57 -5.63 -13.49
CA VAL A 101 10.56 -6.22 -14.37
C VAL A 101 9.16 -5.83 -13.92
N LEU A 102 8.82 -6.18 -12.69
CA LEU A 102 7.55 -5.85 -12.05
C LEU A 102 7.79 -5.74 -10.54
N ASP A 103 7.74 -4.53 -10.03
CA ASP A 103 8.01 -4.24 -8.61
C ASP A 103 6.85 -4.66 -7.71
N VAL A 104 6.57 -5.97 -7.72
CA VAL A 104 5.56 -6.65 -6.89
C VAL A 104 6.14 -7.97 -6.40
N ALA A 105 5.86 -8.32 -5.15
CA ALA A 105 6.17 -9.62 -4.57
C ALA A 105 4.96 -10.16 -3.82
N THR A 106 4.74 -11.47 -3.89
CA THR A 106 3.61 -12.17 -3.27
C THR A 106 4.10 -13.30 -2.36
N PHE A 107 3.40 -13.52 -1.24
CA PHE A 107 3.83 -14.45 -0.20
C PHE A 107 2.66 -15.25 0.34
N ARG A 108 2.93 -16.49 0.78
CA ARG A 108 1.96 -17.29 1.53
C ARG A 108 1.68 -16.66 2.89
N ILE A 109 0.42 -16.72 3.30
CA ILE A 109 -0.03 -16.32 4.63
C ILE A 109 -1.03 -17.35 5.13
N GLU A 110 -0.94 -17.72 6.40
CA GLU A 110 -1.78 -18.73 7.00
C GLU A 110 -3.04 -18.13 7.64
N ALA A 111 -4.10 -18.94 7.79
CA ALA A 111 -5.38 -18.46 8.28
C ALA A 111 -5.34 -17.89 9.71
N ASP A 112 -4.51 -18.43 10.56
CA ASP A 112 -4.30 -17.96 11.94
C ASP A 112 -3.52 -16.63 11.97
N GLU A 113 -2.56 -16.45 11.07
CA GLU A 113 -1.84 -15.18 10.89
C GLU A 113 -2.80 -14.07 10.41
N ILE A 114 -3.67 -14.37 9.44
CA ILE A 114 -4.71 -13.45 8.97
C ILE A 114 -5.63 -13.04 10.13
N ALA A 115 -6.08 -14.00 10.92
CA ALA A 115 -6.94 -13.74 12.07
C ALA A 115 -6.24 -12.87 13.13
N ALA A 116 -4.95 -13.10 13.37
CA ALA A 116 -4.15 -12.35 14.33
C ALA A 116 -3.90 -10.90 13.88
N LEU A 117 -3.73 -10.65 12.58
CA LEU A 117 -3.53 -9.31 12.02
C LEU A 117 -4.74 -8.40 12.17
N LYS A 118 -5.96 -8.96 12.25
CA LYS A 118 -7.22 -8.20 12.36
C LYS A 118 -7.39 -7.17 11.25
N LYS A 119 -6.89 -7.47 10.07
CA LYS A 119 -7.01 -6.64 8.88
C LYS A 119 -8.04 -7.20 7.92
N GLN A 120 -8.59 -6.33 7.09
CA GLN A 120 -9.49 -6.75 6.03
C GLN A 120 -8.69 -7.34 4.87
N ILE A 121 -9.25 -8.37 4.25
CA ILE A 121 -8.72 -8.95 3.02
C ILE A 121 -9.22 -8.10 1.85
N CYS A 122 -8.33 -7.66 0.97
CA CYS A 122 -8.70 -7.09 -0.31
C CYS A 122 -9.30 -8.21 -1.16
N VAL A 123 -10.60 -8.16 -1.37
CA VAL A 123 -11.29 -9.10 -2.26
C VAL A 123 -11.22 -8.53 -3.68
N GLY A 124 -10.75 -9.32 -4.62
CA GLY A 124 -10.78 -8.97 -6.03
C GLY A 124 -12.20 -8.82 -6.57
N PRO A 125 -12.40 -8.10 -7.69
CA PRO A 125 -13.70 -8.10 -8.37
C PRO A 125 -14.09 -9.52 -8.80
N ALA A 126 -15.40 -9.74 -9.03
CA ALA A 126 -15.93 -11.06 -9.40
C ALA A 126 -15.24 -11.65 -10.64
N GLU A 127 -14.81 -10.78 -11.55
CA GLU A 127 -13.99 -11.15 -12.71
C GLU A 127 -12.56 -10.68 -12.46
N TRP A 128 -11.68 -11.61 -12.14
CA TRP A 128 -10.25 -11.36 -12.01
C TRP A 128 -9.50 -11.76 -13.29
N PRO A 129 -8.53 -10.99 -13.79
CA PRO A 129 -7.96 -9.78 -13.19
C PRO A 129 -8.83 -8.53 -13.41
N PRO A 130 -8.65 -7.47 -12.58
CA PRO A 130 -9.31 -6.20 -12.82
C PRO A 130 -8.80 -5.55 -14.11
N ARG A 131 -9.57 -4.62 -14.67
CA ARG A 131 -9.07 -3.76 -15.74
C ARG A 131 -7.86 -2.94 -15.26
N ASN A 132 -7.06 -2.46 -16.18
CA ASN A 132 -6.05 -1.46 -15.87
C ASN A 132 -6.69 -0.12 -15.47
N ALA A 133 -6.02 0.61 -14.59
CA ALA A 133 -6.39 1.97 -14.27
C ALA A 133 -6.26 2.88 -15.51
N ALA A 134 -7.17 3.80 -15.68
CA ALA A 134 -7.18 4.77 -16.77
C ALA A 134 -7.01 6.19 -16.21
N GLU A 135 -6.57 7.13 -17.06
CA GLU A 135 -6.54 8.55 -16.70
C GLU A 135 -7.92 9.02 -16.23
N HIS A 136 -7.92 9.86 -15.22
CA HIS A 136 -9.09 10.40 -14.52
C HIS A 136 -9.87 9.40 -13.64
N ASP A 137 -9.46 8.15 -13.56
CA ASP A 137 -10.00 7.25 -12.53
C ASP A 137 -9.73 7.83 -11.14
N ALA A 138 -10.74 7.83 -10.26
CA ALA A 138 -10.58 8.20 -8.88
C ALA A 138 -10.00 7.02 -8.10
N VAL A 139 -8.82 7.19 -7.50
CA VAL A 139 -8.17 6.12 -6.72
C VAL A 139 -7.82 6.62 -5.33
N PHE A 140 -7.87 5.72 -4.34
CA PHE A 140 -7.35 5.98 -3.02
C PHE A 140 -6.36 4.89 -2.62
N PHE A 141 -5.38 5.28 -1.82
CA PHE A 141 -4.33 4.38 -1.36
C PHE A 141 -3.86 4.78 0.02
N GLY A 142 -3.15 3.89 0.69
CA GLY A 142 -2.53 4.20 1.97
C GLY A 142 -1.37 3.26 2.29
N GLY A 143 -0.55 3.71 3.26
CA GLY A 143 0.59 2.95 3.73
C GLY A 143 1.26 3.60 4.94
N PHE A 144 2.41 3.08 5.33
CA PHE A 144 3.12 3.44 6.55
C PHE A 144 4.46 4.12 6.25
N PRO A 145 4.48 5.47 6.07
CA PRO A 145 5.73 6.17 5.79
C PRO A 145 6.69 6.07 6.97
N GLY A 146 7.98 5.89 6.67
CA GLY A 146 9.01 5.79 7.68
C GLY A 146 9.16 7.05 8.57
N VAL A 147 8.83 8.22 8.03
CA VAL A 147 8.85 9.50 8.77
C VAL A 147 7.79 9.59 9.86
N GLU A 148 6.74 8.76 9.79
CA GLU A 148 5.69 8.70 10.80
C GLU A 148 5.95 7.67 11.91
N ARG A 149 7.10 7.02 11.90
CA ARG A 149 7.51 6.12 12.98
C ARG A 149 7.85 6.89 14.24
N ARG A 150 7.22 6.55 15.34
CA ARG A 150 7.46 7.17 16.65
C ARG A 150 7.65 6.08 17.71
N PRO A 151 8.79 6.03 18.41
CA PRO A 151 8.92 5.13 19.54
C PRO A 151 7.93 5.53 20.63
N ILE A 152 7.20 4.53 21.18
CA ILE A 152 6.27 4.72 22.31
C ILE A 152 6.84 4.11 23.58
N ALA A 153 7.63 3.05 23.47
CA ALA A 153 8.36 2.38 24.53
C ALA A 153 9.68 1.81 23.97
N GLU A 154 10.51 1.20 24.82
CA GLU A 154 11.80 0.62 24.39
C GLU A 154 11.66 -0.45 23.30
N ASP A 155 10.54 -1.17 23.30
CA ASP A 155 10.22 -2.29 22.40
C ASP A 155 9.02 -2.02 21.50
N MET A 156 8.44 -0.82 21.51
CA MET A 156 7.21 -0.53 20.79
C MET A 156 7.32 0.74 19.94
N ILE A 157 7.01 0.58 18.65
CA ILE A 157 6.98 1.67 17.66
C ILE A 157 5.56 1.85 17.13
N ASN A 158 5.03 3.06 17.29
CA ASN A 158 3.83 3.46 16.56
C ASN A 158 4.19 3.80 15.13
N GLN A 159 3.50 3.20 14.17
CA GLN A 159 3.63 3.52 12.76
C GLN A 159 2.43 4.37 12.34
N GLY A 160 2.66 5.65 12.05
CA GLY A 160 1.64 6.53 11.51
C GLY A 160 1.21 6.05 10.12
N PHE A 161 0.01 6.41 9.73
CA PHE A 161 -0.59 5.97 8.46
C PHE A 161 -0.85 7.17 7.56
N TYR A 162 -0.33 7.12 6.35
CA TYR A 162 -0.64 8.08 5.29
C TYR A 162 -1.72 7.53 4.38
N VAL A 163 -2.63 8.40 3.96
CA VAL A 163 -3.70 8.04 3.04
C VAL A 163 -4.04 9.22 2.13
N ALA A 164 -4.33 8.93 0.87
CA ALA A 164 -4.77 9.93 -0.10
C ALA A 164 -5.82 9.39 -1.05
N LEU A 165 -6.70 10.29 -1.53
CA LEU A 165 -7.61 10.10 -2.64
C LEU A 165 -7.23 11.09 -3.74
N THR A 166 -7.06 10.60 -4.96
CA THR A 166 -6.52 11.39 -6.08
C THR A 166 -6.99 10.82 -7.43
N PRO A 167 -7.07 11.61 -8.49
CA PRO A 167 -7.25 11.06 -9.83
C PRO A 167 -5.95 10.46 -10.37
N VAL A 168 -6.08 9.45 -11.21
CA VAL A 168 -4.97 8.96 -12.04
C VAL A 168 -4.62 10.04 -13.07
N SER A 169 -3.35 10.44 -13.11
CA SER A 169 -2.84 11.48 -14.00
C SER A 169 -2.18 10.93 -15.26
N SER A 170 -1.74 9.68 -15.23
CA SER A 170 -1.13 8.98 -16.36
C SER A 170 -1.31 7.48 -16.24
N SER A 171 -1.44 6.79 -17.37
CA SER A 171 -1.53 5.33 -17.41
C SER A 171 -0.79 4.76 -18.61
N SER A 172 -0.11 3.66 -18.40
CA SER A 172 0.57 2.83 -19.40
C SER A 172 0.20 1.36 -19.15
N PRO A 173 0.52 0.43 -20.04
CA PRO A 173 0.29 -1.00 -19.76
C PRO A 173 0.98 -1.50 -18.50
N ARG A 174 2.13 -0.92 -18.12
CA ARG A 174 2.98 -1.39 -17.03
C ARG A 174 2.61 -0.78 -15.67
N HIS A 175 2.30 0.51 -15.64
CA HIS A 175 2.03 1.25 -14.41
C HIS A 175 1.14 2.46 -14.68
N PHE A 176 0.62 3.02 -13.61
CA PHE A 176 -0.09 4.29 -13.63
C PHE A 176 0.43 5.22 -12.53
N GLY A 177 0.24 6.50 -12.74
CA GLY A 177 0.73 7.55 -11.86
C GLY A 177 -0.37 8.49 -11.40
N CYS A 178 -0.22 8.98 -10.18
CA CYS A 178 -1.06 10.01 -9.57
C CYS A 178 -0.17 11.20 -9.21
N ALA A 179 -0.38 12.32 -9.87
CA ALA A 179 0.29 13.57 -9.54
C ALA A 179 -0.51 14.36 -8.50
N PHE A 180 0.17 14.90 -7.52
CA PHE A 180 -0.44 15.71 -6.45
C PHE A 180 -0.04 17.18 -6.62
N GLY A 181 -0.96 18.00 -7.11
CA GLY A 181 -0.81 19.46 -7.01
C GLY A 181 -1.24 19.91 -5.61
N ARG A 182 -0.32 20.45 -4.82
CA ARG A 182 -0.59 20.88 -3.43
C ARG A 182 -1.70 21.89 -3.31
N GLU A 183 -1.87 22.71 -4.32
CA GLU A 183 -2.96 23.69 -4.42
C GLU A 183 -4.36 23.04 -4.43
N ASN A 184 -4.43 21.77 -4.77
CA ASN A 184 -5.67 21.00 -4.82
C ASN A 184 -5.90 20.11 -3.59
N TRP A 185 -4.99 20.12 -2.61
CA TRP A 185 -5.09 19.25 -1.45
C TRP A 185 -6.22 19.68 -0.51
N ILE A 186 -6.95 18.69 -0.02
CA ILE A 186 -8.03 18.84 0.95
C ILE A 186 -7.65 18.06 2.19
N ASP A 187 -7.48 18.76 3.32
CA ASP A 187 -7.31 18.11 4.62
C ASP A 187 -8.65 17.53 5.09
N THR A 188 -8.90 16.28 4.72
CA THR A 188 -10.14 15.57 5.06
C THR A 188 -10.18 15.11 6.51
N LEU A 189 -9.01 14.78 7.09
CA LEU A 189 -8.91 14.21 8.43
C LEU A 189 -8.65 15.26 9.52
N GLY A 190 -8.32 16.50 9.14
CA GLY A 190 -8.02 17.59 10.08
C GLY A 190 -6.64 17.47 10.73
N HIS A 191 -5.71 16.74 10.09
CA HIS A 191 -4.34 16.56 10.58
C HIS A 191 -3.34 17.59 10.02
N GLY A 192 -3.80 18.45 9.13
CA GLY A 192 -2.97 19.37 8.36
C GLY A 192 -2.45 18.73 7.05
N ILE A 193 -1.97 19.59 6.17
CA ILE A 193 -1.31 19.16 4.93
C ILE A 193 0.17 18.88 5.26
N PRO A 194 0.72 17.71 4.86
CA PRO A 194 2.13 17.40 5.06
C PRO A 194 3.08 18.47 4.50
N ALA A 195 4.27 18.62 5.08
CA ALA A 195 5.30 19.55 4.60
C ALA A 195 5.77 19.20 3.19
N GLU A 196 6.39 20.16 2.47
CA GLU A 196 6.84 19.95 1.07
C GLU A 196 7.92 18.88 0.92
N ASP A 197 8.69 18.63 1.97
CA ASP A 197 9.73 17.61 2.05
C ASP A 197 9.23 16.28 2.67
N TYR A 198 7.93 16.11 2.82
CA TYR A 198 7.35 14.90 3.41
C TYR A 198 7.69 13.66 2.60
N ASN A 199 8.44 12.75 3.23
CA ASN A 199 8.91 11.53 2.59
C ASN A 199 7.88 10.40 2.71
N LEU A 200 7.38 9.94 1.57
CA LEU A 200 6.45 8.81 1.46
C LEU A 200 7.16 7.43 1.46
N GLY A 201 8.48 7.38 1.64
CA GLY A 201 9.23 6.12 1.75
C GLY A 201 8.64 5.22 2.84
N GLY A 202 8.32 3.97 2.47
CA GLY A 202 7.60 3.01 3.31
C GLY A 202 6.12 2.82 2.94
N VAL A 203 5.53 3.67 2.08
CA VAL A 203 4.20 3.45 1.50
C VAL A 203 4.24 2.37 0.40
N SER A 204 5.41 2.09 -0.15
CA SER A 204 5.64 1.03 -1.15
C SER A 204 5.12 -0.31 -0.67
N GLY A 205 4.41 -1.01 -1.54
CA GLY A 205 3.66 -2.22 -1.25
C GLY A 205 2.22 -1.97 -0.77
N GLY A 206 1.83 -0.71 -0.59
CA GLY A 206 0.46 -0.36 -0.18
C GLY A 206 -0.59 -0.64 -1.26
N PRO A 207 -1.83 -1.02 -0.86
CA PRO A 207 -2.91 -1.23 -1.80
C PRO A 207 -3.42 0.09 -2.37
N MET A 208 -3.74 0.09 -3.67
CA MET A 208 -4.43 1.18 -4.34
C MET A 208 -5.79 0.70 -4.86
N PHE A 209 -6.83 1.40 -4.49
CA PHE A 209 -8.23 1.05 -4.79
C PHE A 209 -8.82 2.01 -5.81
N LEU A 210 -9.55 1.47 -6.77
CA LEU A 210 -10.42 2.22 -7.65
C LEU A 210 -11.74 2.52 -6.94
N LEU A 211 -12.14 3.77 -6.91
CA LEU A 211 -13.44 4.21 -6.42
C LEU A 211 -14.42 4.24 -7.60
N ASN A 212 -15.51 3.52 -7.48
CA ASN A 212 -16.59 3.52 -8.46
C ASN A 212 -17.85 4.13 -7.86
N GLU A 213 -18.56 4.92 -8.67
CA GLU A 213 -19.89 5.43 -8.36
C GLU A 213 -20.87 4.79 -9.34
N SER A 214 -21.91 4.12 -8.83
CA SER A 214 -22.99 3.59 -9.65
C SER A 214 -23.92 4.71 -10.12
N GLU A 215 -24.75 4.44 -11.14
CA GLU A 215 -25.79 5.37 -11.61
C GLU A 215 -26.78 5.80 -10.49
N SER A 216 -26.94 4.97 -9.48
CA SER A 216 -27.78 5.26 -8.30
C SER A 216 -27.03 6.03 -7.17
N GLY A 217 -25.78 6.46 -7.40
CA GLY A 217 -24.97 7.18 -6.42
C GLY A 217 -24.38 6.31 -5.30
N VAL A 218 -24.35 4.98 -5.48
CA VAL A 218 -23.70 4.06 -4.52
C VAL A 218 -22.22 3.97 -4.85
N PHE A 219 -21.38 4.22 -3.85
CA PHE A 219 -19.94 4.07 -3.95
C PHE A 219 -19.51 2.65 -3.62
N SER A 220 -18.58 2.13 -4.40
CA SER A 220 -17.89 0.86 -4.18
C SER A 220 -16.42 1.00 -4.55
N TRP A 221 -15.57 0.09 -4.09
CA TRP A 221 -14.16 0.07 -4.45
C TRP A 221 -13.64 -1.36 -4.57
N HIS A 222 -12.60 -1.51 -5.36
CA HIS A 222 -11.83 -2.75 -5.48
C HIS A 222 -10.36 -2.41 -5.73
N ILE A 223 -9.50 -3.38 -5.47
CA ILE A 223 -8.07 -3.26 -5.72
C ILE A 223 -7.81 -3.02 -7.21
N ILE A 224 -6.96 -2.06 -7.55
CA ILE A 224 -6.57 -1.72 -8.92
C ILE A 224 -5.07 -1.71 -9.10
N GLY A 225 -4.29 -1.56 -8.01
CA GLY A 225 -2.85 -1.49 -8.09
C GLY A 225 -2.12 -1.69 -6.77
N VAL A 226 -0.80 -1.78 -6.90
CA VAL A 226 0.17 -1.86 -5.81
C VAL A 226 1.12 -0.68 -5.91
N VAL A 227 1.17 0.16 -4.88
CA VAL A 227 2.11 1.30 -4.82
C VAL A 227 3.54 0.78 -4.80
N TYR A 228 4.40 1.27 -5.69
CA TYR A 228 5.79 0.87 -5.70
C TYR A 228 6.78 2.03 -5.61
N ASN A 229 6.34 3.26 -5.92
CA ASN A 229 7.21 4.42 -5.84
C ASN A 229 6.43 5.67 -5.44
N ALA A 230 7.08 6.54 -4.70
CA ALA A 230 6.58 7.87 -4.39
C ALA A 230 7.78 8.84 -4.39
N THR A 231 7.72 9.90 -5.18
CA THR A 231 8.81 10.85 -5.35
C THR A 231 8.31 12.29 -5.29
N ASN A 232 9.13 13.15 -4.71
CA ASN A 232 8.92 14.60 -4.66
C ASN A 232 9.89 15.35 -5.59
N ALA A 233 10.79 14.63 -6.29
CA ALA A 233 11.91 15.25 -7.02
C ALA A 233 11.48 16.06 -8.26
N LEU A 234 10.37 15.71 -8.89
CA LEU A 234 9.83 16.37 -10.11
C LEU A 234 8.33 16.74 -9.96
N GLY A 235 7.87 16.92 -8.72
CA GLY A 235 6.47 17.00 -8.36
C GLY A 235 6.11 15.78 -7.49
N GLU A 236 5.09 15.94 -6.67
CA GLU A 236 4.65 14.85 -5.82
C GLU A 236 3.87 13.82 -6.68
N ILE A 237 4.52 12.71 -6.98
CA ILE A 237 3.97 11.63 -7.81
C ILE A 237 4.03 10.32 -7.03
N VAL A 238 2.92 9.60 -7.04
CA VAL A 238 2.86 8.20 -6.59
C VAL A 238 2.62 7.31 -7.81
N LEU A 239 3.43 6.26 -7.93
CA LEU A 239 3.34 5.28 -9.00
C LEU A 239 2.86 3.94 -8.43
N ALA A 240 1.99 3.27 -9.19
CA ALA A 240 1.51 1.94 -8.86
C ALA A 240 1.54 1.01 -10.07
N HIS A 241 1.88 -0.26 -9.83
CA HIS A 241 1.66 -1.33 -10.82
C HIS A 241 0.19 -1.73 -10.82
N HIS A 242 -0.32 -2.10 -12.01
CA HIS A 242 -1.68 -2.61 -12.14
C HIS A 242 -1.82 -3.96 -11.44
N ALA A 243 -2.90 -4.12 -10.67
CA ALA A 243 -3.22 -5.39 -10.02
C ALA A 243 -3.51 -6.52 -11.02
N SER A 244 -3.81 -6.18 -12.28
CA SER A 244 -3.97 -7.15 -13.38
C SER A 244 -2.72 -7.99 -13.66
N SER A 245 -1.55 -7.56 -13.21
CA SER A 245 -0.30 -8.33 -13.29
C SER A 245 -0.22 -9.46 -12.26
N ILE A 246 -1.15 -9.54 -11.30
CA ILE A 246 -1.22 -10.58 -10.28
C ILE A 246 -2.27 -11.60 -10.69
N LYS A 247 -1.92 -12.89 -10.76
CA LYS A 247 -2.89 -13.97 -10.98
C LYS A 247 -3.61 -14.35 -9.70
N ALA A 248 -4.73 -15.07 -9.83
CA ALA A 248 -5.55 -15.48 -8.69
C ALA A 248 -4.82 -16.39 -7.68
N ASP A 249 -3.78 -17.09 -8.11
CA ASP A 249 -2.93 -17.95 -7.29
C ASP A 249 -1.71 -17.23 -6.67
N GLY A 250 -1.60 -15.91 -6.87
CA GLY A 250 -0.48 -15.09 -6.41
C GLY A 250 0.74 -15.12 -7.34
N SER A 251 0.74 -15.90 -8.43
CA SER A 251 1.79 -15.79 -9.45
C SER A 251 1.69 -14.48 -10.23
N LEU A 252 2.80 -14.03 -10.82
CA LEU A 252 2.90 -12.74 -11.50
C LEU A 252 3.04 -12.91 -13.01
N VAL A 253 2.53 -11.93 -13.76
CA VAL A 253 2.67 -11.84 -15.22
C VAL A 253 3.37 -10.55 -15.55
N GLU A 254 4.39 -10.64 -16.43
CA GLU A 254 5.03 -9.45 -16.96
C GLU A 254 4.02 -8.61 -17.78
N PRO A 255 3.89 -7.31 -17.49
CA PRO A 255 3.03 -6.42 -18.27
C PRO A 255 3.56 -6.30 -19.70
N ILE A 256 2.67 -6.46 -20.68
CA ILE A 256 2.98 -6.40 -22.12
C ILE A 256 2.71 -5.00 -22.64
#